data_dc4989634d17ec1ef6eb8a8265c55d1e
#
_entry.id   dc4989634d17ec1ef6eb8a8265c55d1e
#
_cell.length_a   1.000
_cell.length_b   1.000
_cell.length_c   1.000
_cell.angle_alpha   90.00
_cell.angle_beta   90.00
_cell.angle_gamma   90.00
#
_symmetry.space_group_name_H-M   'P 1'
#
loop_
_entity.id
_entity.type
_entity.pdbx_description
1 polymer ?
#
loop_
_entity_poly.entity_id
_entity_poly.type
_entity_poly.pdbx_seq_one_letter_code
_entity_poly.pdbx_strand_id
1 'polypeptide(L)'
;MCGTEITYHKLTTEGNLMDTTDIIYNYAQKLDCDARRFEPMSRHTSFKIGGKADVYIKVTNLSQLMKILKECDACKEKYILLSNGSNVLVPDEGIHGTVLRLDGDFRNISLIDDTTIYCGAGAALGSLCKF
;
A
#
# COMPACT_ATOMS: atom_id res chain seq x y z
N MET A 1 -18.41 -12.35 -24.67
CA MET A 1 -18.16 -13.05 -23.39
C MET A 1 -18.42 -12.08 -22.27
N CYS A 2 -19.49 -12.29 -21.55
CA CYS A 2 -19.76 -11.50 -20.35
C CYS A 2 -18.88 -12.01 -19.22
N GLY A 3 -17.83 -11.27 -18.89
CA GLY A 3 -17.17 -11.44 -17.63
C GLY A 3 -18.14 -11.01 -16.54
N THR A 4 -18.70 -11.94 -15.79
CA THR A 4 -19.39 -11.63 -14.55
C THR A 4 -18.32 -11.09 -13.60
N GLU A 5 -18.31 -9.78 -13.38
CA GLU A 5 -17.57 -9.21 -12.26
C GLU A 5 -18.23 -9.75 -10.99
N ILE A 6 -17.59 -10.76 -10.40
CA ILE A 6 -17.98 -11.22 -9.08
C ILE A 6 -17.47 -10.17 -8.10
N THR A 7 -18.36 -9.27 -7.67
CA THR A 7 -18.06 -8.35 -6.60
C THR A 7 -18.05 -9.14 -5.29
N TYR A 8 -16.86 -9.35 -4.75
CA TYR A 8 -16.74 -10.00 -3.44
C TYR A 8 -17.14 -9.02 -2.35
N HIS A 9 -18.34 -9.18 -1.83
CA HIS A 9 -18.78 -8.49 -0.63
C HIS A 9 -18.73 -9.47 0.54
N LYS A 10 -17.97 -9.13 1.56
CA LYS A 10 -17.99 -9.85 2.83
C LYS A 10 -19.07 -9.24 3.71
N LEU A 11 -20.00 -10.06 4.17
CA LEU A 11 -21.03 -9.61 5.11
C LEU A 11 -20.38 -9.28 6.46
N THR A 12 -20.78 -8.16 7.05
CA THR A 12 -20.51 -7.88 8.46
C THR A 12 -21.34 -8.81 9.35
N THR A 13 -20.98 -8.90 10.64
CA THR A 13 -21.80 -9.60 11.65
C THR A 13 -23.21 -9.04 11.76
N GLU A 14 -23.46 -7.83 11.26
CA GLU A 14 -24.77 -7.16 11.22
C GLU A 14 -25.51 -7.34 9.87
N GLY A 15 -24.98 -8.15 8.96
CA GLY A 15 -25.59 -8.44 7.65
C GLY A 15 -25.45 -7.35 6.58
N ASN A 16 -24.66 -6.30 6.83
CA ASN A 16 -24.37 -5.26 5.86
C ASN A 16 -23.24 -5.69 4.90
N LEU A 17 -23.37 -5.29 3.61
CA LEU A 17 -22.30 -5.47 2.64
C LEU A 17 -21.13 -4.53 2.98
N MET A 18 -19.93 -5.10 3.18
CA MET A 18 -18.70 -4.32 3.32
C MET A 18 -18.11 -4.02 1.93
N ASP A 19 -17.66 -2.80 1.73
CA ASP A 19 -16.81 -2.46 0.59
C ASP A 19 -15.45 -3.17 0.71
N THR A 20 -14.81 -3.44 -0.44
CA THR A 20 -13.49 -4.10 -0.47
C THR A 20 -12.43 -3.29 0.28
N THR A 21 -12.50 -1.97 0.20
CA THR A 21 -11.62 -1.06 0.97
C THR A 21 -11.79 -1.24 2.47
N ASP A 22 -13.01 -1.46 2.95
CA ASP A 22 -13.28 -1.71 4.38
C ASP A 22 -12.67 -3.04 4.85
N ILE A 23 -12.77 -4.07 4.00
CA ILE A 23 -12.18 -5.38 4.28
C ILE A 23 -10.68 -5.24 4.46
N ILE A 24 -10.01 -4.57 3.53
CA ILE A 24 -8.55 -4.39 3.55
C ILE A 24 -8.13 -3.52 4.73
N TYR A 25 -8.84 -2.43 5.01
CA TYR A 25 -8.55 -1.58 6.16
C TYR A 25 -8.60 -2.36 7.48
N ASN A 26 -9.69 -3.09 7.71
CA ASN A 26 -9.86 -3.87 8.93
C ASN A 26 -8.82 -5.00 9.04
N TYR A 27 -8.48 -5.62 7.92
CA TYR A 27 -7.46 -6.67 7.89
C TYR A 27 -6.06 -6.12 8.22
N ALA A 28 -5.72 -4.96 7.67
CA ALA A 28 -4.45 -4.29 7.96
C ALA A 28 -4.32 -3.91 9.45
N GLN A 29 -5.40 -3.47 10.07
CA GLN A 29 -5.41 -3.19 11.51
C GLN A 29 -5.15 -4.45 12.34
N LYS A 30 -5.69 -5.59 11.95
CA LYS A 30 -5.43 -6.88 12.62
C LYS A 30 -3.98 -7.34 12.48
N LEU A 31 -3.27 -6.85 11.47
CA LEU A 31 -1.84 -7.11 11.25
C LEU A 31 -0.93 -6.06 11.91
N ASP A 32 -1.49 -5.18 12.75
CA ASP A 32 -0.79 -4.07 13.39
C ASP A 32 -0.11 -3.09 12.41
N CYS A 33 -0.68 -2.95 11.21
CA CYS A 33 -0.24 -1.94 10.26
C CYS A 33 -0.81 -0.55 10.61
N ASP A 34 -0.05 0.51 10.34
CA ASP A 34 -0.59 1.87 10.32
C ASP A 34 -1.50 2.04 9.10
N ALA A 35 -2.78 1.85 9.31
CA ALA A 35 -3.81 1.94 8.27
C ALA A 35 -4.68 3.18 8.49
N ARG A 36 -4.92 3.93 7.43
CA ARG A 36 -5.70 5.18 7.45
C ARG A 36 -6.70 5.19 6.31
N ARG A 37 -7.86 5.78 6.56
CA ARG A 37 -8.90 5.98 5.54
C ARG A 37 -8.88 7.42 5.07
N PHE A 38 -9.17 7.61 3.78
CA PHE A 38 -9.25 8.92 3.15
C PHE A 38 -8.02 9.80 3.41
N GLU A 39 -6.84 9.16 3.38
CA GLU A 39 -5.57 9.82 3.67
C GLU A 39 -5.17 10.75 2.53
N PRO A 40 -4.90 12.03 2.81
CA PRO A 40 -4.42 12.97 1.80
C PRO A 40 -3.05 12.56 1.26
N MET A 41 -2.97 12.23 -0.02
CA MET A 41 -1.72 11.81 -0.65
C MET A 41 -0.70 12.94 -0.78
N SER A 42 -1.14 14.19 -0.69
CA SER A 42 -0.25 15.36 -0.62
C SER A 42 0.76 15.29 0.53
N ARG A 43 0.46 14.54 1.60
CA ARG A 43 1.37 14.30 2.73
C ARG A 43 2.45 13.27 2.43
N HIS A 44 2.29 12.48 1.35
CA HIS A 44 3.12 11.31 1.04
C HIS A 44 3.84 11.42 -0.30
N THR A 45 3.75 12.56 -0.96
CA THR A 45 4.43 12.86 -2.22
C THR A 45 5.35 14.05 -2.08
N SER A 46 6.46 14.05 -2.82
CA SER A 46 7.41 15.19 -2.84
C SER A 46 6.81 16.44 -3.44
N PHE A 47 5.86 16.29 -4.37
CA PHE A 47 5.14 17.41 -4.97
C PHE A 47 4.13 18.07 -4.02
N LYS A 48 3.79 17.42 -2.89
CA LYS A 48 2.84 17.90 -1.87
C LYS A 48 1.47 18.27 -2.43
N ILE A 49 1.05 17.60 -3.48
CA ILE A 49 -0.25 17.72 -4.13
C ILE A 49 -0.88 16.35 -4.28
N GLY A 50 -2.18 16.31 -4.46
CA GLY A 50 -2.94 15.09 -4.69
C GLY A 50 -4.12 14.94 -3.75
N GLY A 51 -5.16 14.29 -4.24
CA GLY A 51 -6.35 13.96 -3.47
C GLY A 51 -6.13 12.81 -2.47
N LYS A 52 -7.21 12.33 -1.90
CA LYS A 52 -7.20 11.29 -0.88
C LYS A 52 -7.12 9.90 -1.49
N ALA A 53 -6.38 8.99 -0.86
CA ALA A 53 -6.52 7.56 -1.08
C ALA A 53 -7.67 7.03 -0.22
N ASP A 54 -8.46 6.10 -0.76
CA ASP A 54 -9.56 5.49 0.00
C ASP A 54 -9.00 4.77 1.23
N VAL A 55 -7.93 4.00 1.05
CA VAL A 55 -7.17 3.37 2.14
C VAL A 55 -5.67 3.56 1.92
N TYR A 56 -4.97 3.94 2.96
CA TYR A 56 -3.52 4.04 2.99
C TYR A 56 -2.99 3.13 4.09
N ILE A 57 -2.04 2.26 3.75
CA ILE A 57 -1.45 1.30 4.70
C ILE A 57 0.06 1.37 4.61
N LYS A 58 0.70 1.59 5.74
CA LYS A 58 2.14 1.47 5.85
C LYS A 58 2.50 0.03 6.23
N VAL A 59 3.23 -0.66 5.36
CA VAL A 59 3.73 -2.00 5.60
C VAL A 59 5.22 -1.95 5.93
N THR A 60 5.63 -2.65 6.96
CA THR A 60 7.00 -2.56 7.50
C THR A 60 7.82 -3.83 7.31
N ASN A 61 7.19 -4.94 6.95
CA ASN A 61 7.86 -6.21 6.70
C ASN A 61 7.15 -7.05 5.63
N LEU A 62 7.86 -8.03 5.11
CA LEU A 62 7.38 -8.88 4.03
C LEU A 62 6.13 -9.68 4.41
N SER A 63 6.03 -10.14 5.66
CA SER A 63 4.86 -10.90 6.12
C SER A 63 3.57 -10.09 6.03
N GLN A 64 3.59 -8.84 6.48
CA GLN A 64 2.46 -7.92 6.36
C GLN A 64 2.10 -7.70 4.89
N LEU A 65 3.09 -7.39 4.05
CA LEU A 65 2.86 -7.14 2.62
C LEU A 65 2.20 -8.35 1.95
N MET A 66 2.75 -9.54 2.12
CA MET A 66 2.21 -10.75 1.47
C MET A 66 0.78 -11.07 1.91
N LYS A 67 0.47 -10.90 3.18
CA LYS A 67 -0.88 -11.14 3.72
C LYS A 67 -1.88 -10.15 3.15
N ILE A 68 -1.52 -8.86 3.09
CA ILE A 68 -2.39 -7.83 2.53
C ILE A 68 -2.60 -8.05 1.02
N LEU A 69 -1.54 -8.36 0.26
CA LEU A 69 -1.67 -8.63 -1.16
C LEU A 69 -2.59 -9.83 -1.46
N LYS A 70 -2.48 -10.90 -0.66
CA LYS A 70 -3.39 -12.05 -0.79
C LYS A 70 -4.84 -11.67 -0.51
N GLU A 71 -5.09 -10.84 0.48
CA GLU A 71 -6.47 -10.37 0.77
C GLU A 71 -6.97 -9.43 -0.33
N CYS A 72 -6.13 -8.54 -0.86
CA CYS A 72 -6.48 -7.70 -2.01
C CYS A 72 -6.86 -8.54 -3.23
N ASP A 73 -6.07 -9.57 -3.54
CA ASP A 73 -6.37 -10.48 -4.65
C ASP A 73 -7.66 -11.27 -4.41
N ALA A 74 -7.90 -11.71 -3.17
CA ALA A 74 -9.09 -12.47 -2.82
C ALA A 74 -10.38 -11.64 -2.95
N CYS A 75 -10.36 -10.38 -2.55
CA CYS A 75 -11.53 -9.48 -2.64
C CYS A 75 -11.52 -8.59 -3.88
N LYS A 76 -10.53 -8.74 -4.77
CA LYS A 76 -10.37 -7.95 -6.01
C LYS A 76 -10.20 -6.45 -5.78
N GLU A 77 -9.58 -6.10 -4.66
CA GLU A 77 -9.23 -4.71 -4.35
C GLU A 77 -8.09 -4.22 -5.23
N LYS A 78 -8.24 -3.03 -5.78
CA LYS A 78 -7.17 -2.35 -6.53
C LYS A 78 -6.16 -1.76 -5.55
N TYR A 79 -4.89 -1.97 -5.80
CA TYR A 79 -3.83 -1.40 -4.98
C TYR A 79 -2.67 -0.87 -5.82
N ILE A 80 -1.93 0.06 -5.22
CA ILE A 80 -0.64 0.52 -5.73
C ILE A 80 0.41 0.42 -4.63
N LEU A 81 1.64 0.14 -5.01
CA LEU A 81 2.79 0.18 -4.12
C LEU A 81 3.47 1.54 -4.22
N LEU A 82 3.71 2.16 -3.06
CA LEU A 82 4.37 3.45 -2.95
C LEU A 82 5.66 3.30 -2.14
N SER A 83 6.76 3.78 -2.69
CA SER A 83 8.02 3.93 -1.94
C SER A 83 8.07 5.32 -1.28
N ASN A 84 8.97 6.19 -1.68
CA ASN A 84 9.12 7.53 -1.08
C ASN A 84 8.19 8.60 -1.65
N GLY A 85 7.43 8.30 -2.69
CA GLY A 85 6.55 9.26 -3.34
C GLY A 85 7.26 10.40 -4.05
N SER A 86 8.55 10.23 -4.38
CA SER A 86 9.38 11.28 -5.00
C SER A 86 9.12 11.47 -6.50
N ASN A 87 8.51 10.50 -7.15
CA ASN A 87 8.19 10.54 -8.58
C ASN A 87 6.77 10.03 -8.84
N VAL A 88 5.83 10.50 -8.05
CA VAL A 88 4.41 10.15 -8.14
C VAL A 88 3.58 11.42 -8.21
N LEU A 89 2.72 11.50 -9.22
CA LEU A 89 1.73 12.55 -9.35
C LEU A 89 0.35 11.94 -9.09
N VAL A 90 -0.28 12.38 -8.01
CA VAL A 90 -1.62 11.94 -7.63
C VAL A 90 -2.64 12.98 -8.08
N PRO A 91 -3.72 12.60 -8.80
CA PRO A 91 -4.73 13.53 -9.23
C PRO A 91 -5.53 14.10 -8.05
N ASP A 92 -6.17 15.23 -8.26
CA ASP A 92 -6.98 15.90 -7.22
C ASP A 92 -8.19 15.07 -6.79
N GLU A 93 -8.71 14.22 -7.67
CA GLU A 93 -9.79 13.26 -7.38
C GLU A 93 -9.35 12.17 -6.40
N GLY A 94 -8.04 11.99 -6.25
CA GLY A 94 -7.45 10.99 -5.38
C GLY A 94 -7.27 9.63 -6.02
N ILE A 95 -7.07 8.62 -5.19
CA ILE A 95 -6.87 7.23 -5.59
C ILE A 95 -8.04 6.39 -5.04
N HIS A 96 -8.81 5.81 -5.96
CA HIS A 96 -9.85 4.84 -5.61
C HIS A 96 -9.22 3.46 -5.47
N GLY A 97 -9.02 3.04 -4.22
CA GLY A 97 -8.39 1.79 -3.87
C GLY A 97 -7.39 1.96 -2.72
N THR A 98 -6.51 0.98 -2.60
CA THR A 98 -5.55 0.89 -1.49
C THR A 98 -4.15 1.32 -1.93
N VAL A 99 -3.53 2.18 -1.15
CA VAL A 99 -2.12 2.55 -1.28
C VAL A 99 -1.31 1.82 -0.22
N LEU A 100 -0.33 1.02 -0.65
CA LEU A 100 0.59 0.30 0.23
C LEU A 100 1.95 1.01 0.23
N ARG A 101 2.27 1.67 1.34
CA ARG A 101 3.56 2.33 1.54
C ARG A 101 4.57 1.33 2.07
N LEU A 102 5.67 1.18 1.37
CA LEU A 102 6.79 0.33 1.79
C LEU A 102 7.70 1.10 2.75
N ASP A 103 7.82 0.61 3.99
CA ASP A 103 8.65 1.21 5.05
C ASP A 103 9.36 0.12 5.86
N GLY A 104 9.95 0.45 7.00
CA GLY A 104 10.63 -0.51 7.87
C GLY A 104 11.70 -1.31 7.14
N ASP A 105 11.58 -2.63 7.12
CA ASP A 105 12.54 -3.55 6.50
C ASP A 105 12.76 -3.30 5.01
N PHE A 106 11.77 -2.74 4.32
CA PHE A 106 11.87 -2.38 2.89
C PHE A 106 12.82 -1.21 2.63
N ARG A 107 13.27 -0.49 3.65
CA ARG A 107 14.23 0.63 3.53
C ARG A 107 15.67 0.19 3.75
N ASN A 108 15.91 -1.07 4.10
CA ASN A 108 17.23 -1.57 4.39
C ASN A 108 18.13 -1.58 3.16
N ILE A 109 19.37 -1.17 3.37
CA ILE A 109 20.46 -1.25 2.39
C ILE A 109 21.60 -1.99 3.08
N SER A 110 22.15 -3.00 2.43
CA SER A 110 23.27 -3.77 2.98
C SER A 110 24.20 -4.30 1.89
N LEU A 111 25.46 -4.45 2.22
CA LEU A 111 26.42 -5.11 1.35
C LEU A 111 26.27 -6.63 1.48
N ILE A 112 26.10 -7.33 0.36
CA ILE A 112 26.07 -8.80 0.33
C ILE A 112 27.50 -9.34 0.14
N ASP A 113 28.22 -8.75 -0.78
CA ASP A 113 29.63 -9.05 -1.08
C ASP A 113 30.32 -7.81 -1.68
N ASP A 114 31.57 -7.92 -2.09
CA ASP A 114 32.39 -6.80 -2.59
C ASP A 114 31.81 -6.09 -3.82
N THR A 115 30.86 -6.70 -4.52
CA THR A 115 30.29 -6.19 -5.77
C THR A 115 28.75 -6.10 -5.76
N THR A 116 28.10 -6.60 -4.70
CA THR A 116 26.65 -6.76 -4.63
C THR A 116 26.06 -6.05 -3.43
N ILE A 117 25.07 -5.18 -3.66
CA ILE A 117 24.33 -4.47 -2.64
C ILE A 117 22.87 -4.95 -2.64
N TYR A 118 22.36 -5.29 -1.47
CA TYR A 118 20.92 -5.42 -1.25
C TYR A 118 20.33 -4.04 -1.02
N CYS A 119 19.25 -3.73 -1.73
CA CYS A 119 18.50 -2.49 -1.55
C CYS A 119 17.00 -2.79 -1.51
N GLY A 120 16.38 -2.51 -0.38
CA GLY A 120 14.92 -2.67 -0.22
C GLY A 120 14.15 -1.68 -1.08
N ALA A 121 12.98 -2.09 -1.56
CA ALA A 121 12.15 -1.31 -2.48
C ALA A 121 11.61 0.01 -1.88
N GLY A 122 11.63 0.14 -0.56
CA GLY A 122 11.27 1.37 0.15
C GLY A 122 12.45 2.31 0.44
N ALA A 123 13.68 1.93 0.06
CA ALA A 123 14.85 2.75 0.28
C ALA A 123 14.86 3.99 -0.65
N ALA A 124 15.37 5.10 -0.14
CA ALA A 124 15.54 6.30 -0.96
C ALA A 124 16.77 6.14 -1.87
N LEU A 125 16.65 6.53 -3.14
CA LEU A 125 17.76 6.48 -4.09
C LEU A 125 19.00 7.27 -3.58
N GLY A 126 18.77 8.43 -2.96
CA GLY A 126 19.84 9.22 -2.36
C GLY A 126 20.57 8.52 -1.22
N SER A 127 19.90 7.60 -0.50
CA SER A 127 20.52 6.78 0.54
C SER A 127 21.40 5.70 -0.09
N LEU A 128 20.93 5.09 -1.17
CA LEU A 128 21.70 4.10 -1.91
C LEU A 128 22.98 4.72 -2.53
N CYS A 129 22.87 5.93 -3.08
CA CYS A 129 24.02 6.62 -3.67
C CYS A 129 25.09 7.04 -2.65
N LYS A 130 24.73 7.12 -1.37
CA LYS A 130 25.66 7.48 -0.27
C LYS A 130 26.22 6.26 0.46
N PHE A 131 25.67 5.10 0.21
CA PHE A 131 26.08 3.85 0.80
C PHE A 131 27.37 3.33 0.19
#